data_a359130d7c62f1dfb3d33b5c1fe09034
#
_entry.id   a359130d7c62f1dfb3d33b5c1fe09034
#
_cell.length_a   1.000
_cell.length_b   1.000
_cell.length_c   1.000
_cell.angle_alpha   90.00
_cell.angle_beta   90.00
_cell.angle_gamma   90.00
#
_symmetry.space_group_name_H-M   'P 1'
#
loop_
_entity.id
_entity.type
_entity.pdbx_description
1 polymer ?
#
loop_
_entity_poly.entity_id
_entity_poly.type
_entity_poly.pdbx_seq_one_letter_code
_entity_poly.pdbx_strand_id
1 'polypeptide(L)'
;FAQSGGIKGKVVSREGRVAVDGVKVSVTPGEMTATTDGRGGFVIENVEPGEYTLQFEAPEFEPLTLVVRVDKMVRDINTVILVPEVLSTVMDDSIFAEFDTESGNDAQSLPSSLSASKDVFNNIASYRFSEMRFNVRGYDSQYSDVYLNGIRFNDAMTGYTPWSLWSGLNDATRNQEITNGSVMSDYGVGSIGGTTNINARASQVRQGLRVSLVNANSMYRFRAMVTYGSGLLDNGWSYALSVSTRQGGNSYVDGVYYNSYGYFASAEKIFNSRHRLGFTIMGAPTERGAQQASTQEAYDLVGNNYYNPNWGYQDGKMRNARVRNSHEPIAMINYTFDPNEHTQFNLATSFRFGKNGYSALTWYDGADPRPDYYRYMPSYKLLNATDLEAASMAAASLADQWMRNVGNIRHFDWDEMYQTNMNFRNAEDEAIYGPGARS
;
A
#
# COMPACT_ATOMS: atom_id res chain seq x y z
N PHE A 1 -3.49 36.36 -45.95
CA PHE A 1 -2.89 36.10 -44.65
C PHE A 1 -3.86 35.20 -43.90
N ALA A 2 -3.49 33.95 -43.63
CA ALA A 2 -4.25 33.08 -42.78
C ALA A 2 -4.17 33.66 -41.34
N GLN A 3 -5.32 34.01 -40.73
CA GLN A 3 -5.37 34.40 -39.34
C GLN A 3 -5.09 33.11 -38.54
N SER A 4 -3.89 33.02 -37.96
CA SER A 4 -3.54 31.95 -37.03
C SER A 4 -4.17 32.22 -35.66
N GLY A 5 -4.75 31.21 -35.05
CA GLY A 5 -5.24 31.28 -33.70
C GLY A 5 -4.10 31.20 -32.66
N GLY A 6 -4.43 31.12 -31.41
CA GLY A 6 -3.47 30.92 -30.32
C GLY A 6 -4.15 30.28 -29.13
N ILE A 7 -3.35 29.88 -28.17
CA ILE A 7 -3.83 29.33 -26.89
C ILE A 7 -3.21 30.17 -25.78
N LYS A 8 -4.00 30.63 -24.83
CA LYS A 8 -3.52 31.30 -23.63
C LYS A 8 -4.22 30.75 -22.39
N GLY A 9 -3.56 30.83 -21.27
CA GLY A 9 -4.14 30.41 -20.00
C GLY A 9 -3.26 30.81 -18.82
N LYS A 10 -3.71 30.45 -17.64
CA LYS A 10 -2.98 30.67 -16.39
C LYS A 10 -2.90 29.36 -15.62
N VAL A 11 -1.71 29.01 -15.14
CA VAL A 11 -1.48 27.81 -14.35
C VAL A 11 -1.32 28.19 -12.88
N VAL A 12 -2.08 27.52 -12.01
CA VAL A 12 -2.02 27.69 -10.57
C VAL A 12 -1.92 26.35 -9.86
N SER A 13 -1.28 26.35 -8.69
CA SER A 13 -1.29 25.19 -7.81
C SER A 13 -2.69 25.00 -7.20
N ARG A 14 -3.13 23.77 -7.06
CA ARG A 14 -4.37 23.42 -6.33
C ARG A 14 -4.36 23.97 -4.90
N GLU A 15 -3.20 23.93 -4.26
CA GLU A 15 -3.02 24.47 -2.93
C GLU A 15 -2.87 25.99 -2.95
N GLY A 16 -3.82 26.68 -2.33
CA GLY A 16 -3.80 28.14 -2.21
C GLY A 16 -3.97 28.90 -3.51
N ARG A 17 -4.18 28.26 -4.67
CA ARG A 17 -4.28 28.88 -6.01
C ARG A 17 -3.11 29.82 -6.33
N VAL A 18 -1.93 29.46 -5.88
CA VAL A 18 -0.71 30.22 -6.14
C VAL A 18 -0.27 29.97 -7.60
N ALA A 19 0.15 31.02 -8.30
CA ALA A 19 0.69 30.93 -9.65
C ALA A 19 1.92 30.01 -9.68
N VAL A 20 2.00 29.12 -10.68
CA VAL A 20 3.14 28.23 -10.87
C VAL A 20 3.97 28.73 -12.04
N ASP A 21 5.22 29.10 -11.73
CA ASP A 21 6.21 29.53 -12.70
C ASP A 21 6.96 28.34 -13.30
N GLY A 22 7.45 28.46 -14.52
CA GLY A 22 8.30 27.45 -15.15
C GLY A 22 7.60 26.17 -15.60
N VAL A 23 6.26 26.14 -15.65
CA VAL A 23 5.51 25.00 -16.19
C VAL A 23 5.73 24.89 -17.68
N LYS A 24 6.24 23.76 -18.16
CA LYS A 24 6.34 23.47 -19.58
C LYS A 24 4.99 23.04 -20.13
N VAL A 25 4.48 23.76 -21.10
CA VAL A 25 3.23 23.46 -21.80
C VAL A 25 3.59 22.97 -23.19
N SER A 26 3.31 21.71 -23.50
CA SER A 26 3.55 21.11 -24.82
C SER A 26 2.24 20.87 -25.55
N VAL A 27 2.22 21.09 -26.87
CA VAL A 27 1.03 20.97 -27.73
C VAL A 27 1.20 19.82 -28.72
N THR A 28 0.22 18.94 -28.77
CA THR A 28 0.18 17.79 -29.69
C THR A 28 -1.17 17.78 -30.45
N PRO A 29 -1.21 17.59 -31.82
CA PRO A 29 -0.08 17.40 -32.69
C PRO A 29 0.70 18.71 -32.91
N GLY A 30 2.00 18.59 -33.13
CA GLY A 30 2.91 19.71 -33.32
C GLY A 30 4.00 19.74 -32.24
N GLU A 31 5.10 20.44 -32.51
CA GLU A 31 6.21 20.57 -31.55
C GLU A 31 6.20 21.94 -30.84
N MET A 32 5.02 22.56 -30.70
CA MET A 32 4.92 23.87 -30.05
C MET A 32 5.02 23.71 -28.54
N THR A 33 5.84 24.54 -27.91
CA THR A 33 5.99 24.58 -26.46
C THR A 33 5.96 26.00 -25.95
N ALA A 34 5.44 26.19 -24.73
CA ALA A 34 5.52 27.44 -23.99
C ALA A 34 5.91 27.14 -22.54
N THR A 35 6.38 28.16 -21.81
CA THR A 35 6.68 28.07 -20.39
C THR A 35 5.90 29.16 -19.66
N THR A 36 5.33 28.83 -18.51
CA THR A 36 4.61 29.83 -17.70
C THR A 36 5.55 30.87 -17.10
N ASP A 37 5.06 32.08 -16.99
CA ASP A 37 5.76 33.19 -16.33
C ASP A 37 5.55 33.19 -14.80
N GLY A 38 6.21 34.08 -14.06
CA GLY A 38 6.08 34.23 -12.62
C GLY A 38 4.68 34.56 -12.09
N ARG A 39 3.71 34.83 -12.99
CA ARG A 39 2.29 34.98 -12.68
C ARG A 39 1.46 33.76 -13.09
N GLY A 40 2.14 32.70 -13.58
CA GLY A 40 1.55 31.48 -14.07
C GLY A 40 0.94 31.59 -15.46
N GLY A 41 1.09 32.71 -16.16
CA GLY A 41 0.53 32.93 -17.49
C GLY A 41 1.37 32.26 -18.58
N PHE A 42 0.71 31.73 -19.63
CA PHE A 42 1.38 31.25 -20.85
C PHE A 42 0.57 31.64 -22.07
N VAL A 43 1.28 31.78 -23.21
CA VAL A 43 0.68 32.07 -24.52
C VAL A 43 1.40 31.22 -25.55
N ILE A 44 0.65 30.57 -26.43
CA ILE A 44 1.12 29.86 -27.60
C ILE A 44 0.48 30.52 -28.82
N GLU A 45 1.29 31.13 -29.64
CA GLU A 45 0.84 31.87 -30.82
C GLU A 45 0.96 31.01 -32.08
N ASN A 46 0.28 31.42 -33.15
CA ASN A 46 0.35 30.78 -34.48
C ASN A 46 -0.13 29.33 -34.50
N VAL A 47 -1.16 29.02 -33.73
CA VAL A 47 -1.81 27.71 -33.75
C VAL A 47 -2.87 27.68 -34.85
N GLU A 48 -2.81 26.69 -35.72
CA GLU A 48 -3.84 26.49 -36.75
C GLU A 48 -5.15 26.05 -36.16
N PRO A 49 -6.30 26.34 -36.76
CA PRO A 49 -7.57 25.80 -36.26
C PRO A 49 -7.58 24.28 -36.29
N GLY A 50 -7.86 23.69 -35.14
CA GLY A 50 -7.80 22.22 -34.96
C GLY A 50 -8.06 21.81 -33.53
N GLU A 51 -7.98 20.53 -33.28
CA GLU A 51 -8.06 19.93 -31.95
C GLU A 51 -6.65 19.56 -31.47
N TYR A 52 -6.28 20.06 -30.29
CA TYR A 52 -4.93 19.93 -29.75
C TYR A 52 -4.97 19.38 -28.32
N THR A 53 -3.99 18.62 -27.98
CA THR A 53 -3.76 18.16 -26.62
C THR A 53 -2.62 18.96 -26.00
N LEU A 54 -2.90 19.61 -24.89
CA LEU A 54 -1.92 20.34 -24.08
C LEU A 54 -1.46 19.43 -22.94
N GLN A 55 -0.16 19.32 -22.78
CA GLN A 55 0.45 18.64 -21.66
C GLN A 55 1.23 19.65 -20.81
N PHE A 56 0.91 19.69 -19.53
CA PHE A 56 1.53 20.56 -18.54
C PHE A 56 2.47 19.75 -17.68
N GLU A 57 3.76 20.12 -17.67
CA GLU A 57 4.79 19.47 -16.87
C GLU A 57 5.55 20.50 -16.05
N ALA A 58 5.67 20.27 -14.76
CA ALA A 58 6.50 21.06 -13.87
C ALA A 58 7.15 20.16 -12.82
N PRO A 59 8.36 20.50 -12.32
CA PRO A 59 8.94 19.85 -11.16
C PRO A 59 7.97 19.93 -9.96
N GLU A 60 7.87 18.86 -9.18
CA GLU A 60 7.00 18.80 -8.00
C GLU A 60 5.49 18.85 -8.27
N PHE A 61 5.06 18.81 -9.52
CA PHE A 61 3.66 18.76 -9.89
C PHE A 61 3.37 17.55 -10.78
N GLU A 62 2.17 17.04 -10.65
CA GLU A 62 1.68 15.96 -11.50
C GLU A 62 1.44 16.47 -12.91
N PRO A 63 1.83 15.71 -13.95
CA PRO A 63 1.58 16.10 -15.33
C PRO A 63 0.08 16.11 -15.59
N LEU A 64 -0.42 17.20 -16.13
CA LEU A 64 -1.83 17.38 -16.50
C LEU A 64 -1.98 17.43 -18.02
N THR A 65 -2.98 16.75 -18.54
CA THR A 65 -3.30 16.76 -19.96
C THR A 65 -4.69 17.32 -20.20
N LEU A 66 -4.80 18.31 -21.08
CA LEU A 66 -6.06 18.92 -21.50
C LEU A 66 -6.20 18.86 -23.01
N VAL A 67 -7.41 18.56 -23.51
CA VAL A 67 -7.73 18.63 -24.93
C VAL A 67 -8.48 19.93 -25.21
N VAL A 68 -7.99 20.71 -26.16
CA VAL A 68 -8.50 22.05 -26.48
C VAL A 68 -8.74 22.16 -27.98
N ARG A 69 -9.89 22.70 -28.33
CA ARG A 69 -10.19 23.05 -29.71
C ARG A 69 -9.86 24.52 -29.96
N VAL A 70 -9.01 24.78 -30.94
CA VAL A 70 -8.59 26.13 -31.36
C VAL A 70 -9.34 26.49 -32.63
N ASP A 71 -9.95 27.67 -32.61
CA ASP A 71 -10.54 28.30 -33.75
C ASP A 71 -9.60 29.39 -34.32
N LYS A 72 -10.07 30.24 -35.19
CA LYS A 72 -9.26 31.34 -35.81
C LYS A 72 -8.93 32.50 -34.84
N MET A 73 -9.33 32.40 -33.60
CA MET A 73 -9.05 33.38 -32.53
C MET A 73 -8.21 32.75 -31.43
N VAL A 74 -7.59 33.58 -30.58
CA VAL A 74 -6.85 33.11 -29.42
C VAL A 74 -7.83 32.48 -28.46
N ARG A 75 -7.70 31.18 -28.20
CA ARG A 75 -8.49 30.42 -27.22
C ARG A 75 -7.93 30.65 -25.81
N ASP A 76 -8.73 31.23 -24.95
CA ASP A 76 -8.43 31.34 -23.54
C ASP A 76 -8.96 30.09 -22.81
N ILE A 77 -8.07 29.30 -22.24
CA ILE A 77 -8.43 28.09 -21.47
C ILE A 77 -8.63 28.40 -19.97
N ASN A 78 -8.65 29.70 -19.63
CA ASN A 78 -8.81 30.17 -18.25
C ASN A 78 -7.70 29.66 -17.30
N THR A 79 -8.11 29.16 -16.13
CA THR A 79 -7.17 28.71 -15.10
C THR A 79 -7.02 27.20 -15.13
N VAL A 80 -5.81 26.75 -15.35
CA VAL A 80 -5.39 25.36 -15.24
C VAL A 80 -4.87 25.12 -13.83
N ILE A 81 -5.36 24.09 -13.16
CA ILE A 81 -4.99 23.78 -11.78
C ILE A 81 -4.06 22.56 -11.80
N LEU A 82 -2.80 22.75 -11.42
CA LEU A 82 -1.86 21.65 -11.20
C LEU A 82 -1.92 21.16 -9.75
N VAL A 83 -1.83 19.85 -9.63
CA VAL A 83 -1.76 19.18 -8.33
C VAL A 83 -0.29 18.97 -7.98
N PRO A 84 0.18 19.40 -6.79
CA PRO A 84 1.54 19.13 -6.36
C PRO A 84 1.81 17.62 -6.31
N GLU A 85 2.97 17.19 -6.86
CA GLU A 85 3.41 15.82 -6.73
C GLU A 85 3.75 15.55 -5.26
N VAL A 86 2.99 14.66 -4.63
CA VAL A 86 3.29 14.22 -3.27
C VAL A 86 4.55 13.36 -3.34
N LEU A 87 5.67 13.92 -2.95
CA LEU A 87 6.95 13.21 -2.82
C LEU A 87 6.87 12.17 -1.69
N SER A 88 6.29 11.03 -1.96
CA SER A 88 6.39 9.87 -1.09
C SER A 88 7.79 9.25 -1.23
N THR A 89 8.76 9.91 -0.62
CA THR A 89 10.16 9.45 -0.68
C THR A 89 10.46 8.30 0.26
N VAL A 90 9.55 7.93 1.15
CA VAL A 90 9.87 6.97 2.21
C VAL A 90 8.70 6.06 2.52
N MET A 91 8.98 4.76 2.49
CA MET A 91 8.23 3.65 3.05
C MET A 91 6.83 3.40 2.48
N ASP A 92 6.71 2.21 2.02
CA ASP A 92 5.47 1.56 1.67
C ASP A 92 4.66 1.30 2.95
N ASP A 93 3.78 2.23 3.26
CA ASP A 93 2.92 2.18 4.44
C ASP A 93 1.93 1.01 4.43
N SER A 94 1.75 0.39 3.27
CA SER A 94 0.84 -0.76 3.12
C SER A 94 1.29 -2.01 3.87
N ILE A 95 2.58 -2.12 4.20
CA ILE A 95 3.11 -3.27 4.95
C ILE A 95 2.50 -3.33 6.35
N PHE A 96 2.25 -2.18 6.96
CA PHE A 96 1.82 -2.07 8.35
C PHE A 96 0.31 -2.24 8.53
N ALA A 97 -0.49 -1.94 7.52
CA ALA A 97 -1.93 -2.13 7.57
C ALA A 97 -2.34 -3.60 7.75
N GLU A 98 -1.45 -4.54 7.43
CA GLU A 98 -1.74 -5.96 7.51
C GLU A 98 -1.42 -6.60 8.86
N PHE A 99 -0.65 -5.95 9.75
CA PHE A 99 -0.24 -6.60 11.00
C PHE A 99 -1.35 -6.83 12.02
N ASP A 100 -2.45 -6.13 11.93
CA ASP A 100 -3.41 -5.99 13.03
C ASP A 100 -4.77 -6.63 12.85
N THR A 101 -5.04 -7.34 11.77
CA THR A 101 -6.35 -7.98 11.60
C THR A 101 -6.68 -9.08 12.63
N GLU A 102 -5.69 -9.53 13.40
CA GLU A 102 -5.93 -10.51 14.46
C GLU A 102 -6.20 -9.91 15.86
N SER A 103 -5.81 -8.66 16.10
CA SER A 103 -5.96 -8.05 17.44
C SER A 103 -7.19 -7.17 17.60
N GLY A 104 -8.00 -7.00 16.57
CA GLY A 104 -9.19 -6.14 16.61
C GLY A 104 -8.87 -4.64 16.81
N ASN A 105 -7.61 -4.28 16.80
CA ASN A 105 -7.13 -2.91 16.88
C ASN A 105 -6.51 -2.53 15.53
N ASP A 106 -7.35 -2.12 14.60
CA ASP A 106 -6.98 -1.71 13.26
C ASP A 106 -6.28 -0.34 13.24
N ALA A 107 -5.06 -0.31 13.76
CA ALA A 107 -4.22 0.85 13.56
C ALA A 107 -3.68 0.82 12.13
N GLN A 108 -4.18 1.71 11.31
CA GLN A 108 -3.71 1.91 9.95
C GLN A 108 -2.35 2.59 9.98
N SER A 109 -1.42 2.12 9.16
CA SER A 109 -0.25 2.92 8.82
C SER A 109 -0.69 4.19 8.10
N LEU A 110 -0.04 5.30 8.42
CA LEU A 110 -0.29 6.57 7.75
C LEU A 110 0.00 6.43 6.25
N PRO A 111 -0.94 6.75 5.37
CA PRO A 111 -0.64 6.90 3.97
C PRO A 111 0.48 7.93 3.80
N SER A 112 1.36 7.69 2.83
CA SER A 112 2.39 8.67 2.42
C SER A 112 1.81 10.06 2.13
N SER A 113 0.55 10.12 1.80
CA SER A 113 -0.26 11.31 1.63
C SER A 113 -0.34 12.21 2.86
N LEU A 114 -0.25 11.65 4.06
CA LEU A 114 -0.24 12.46 5.29
C LEU A 114 1.14 13.06 5.57
N SER A 115 2.21 12.43 5.12
CA SER A 115 3.57 13.00 5.23
C SER A 115 3.80 14.19 4.30
N ALA A 116 3.02 14.29 3.24
CA ALA A 116 3.04 15.42 2.31
C ALA A 116 1.98 16.49 2.62
N SER A 117 1.15 16.26 3.64
CA SER A 117 0.18 17.25 4.08
C SER A 117 0.88 18.50 4.61
N LYS A 118 0.42 19.69 4.21
CA LYS A 118 0.83 20.96 4.81
C LYS A 118 0.19 21.21 6.18
N ASP A 119 -0.71 20.36 6.62
CA ASP A 119 -1.23 20.37 7.98
C ASP A 119 -0.11 20.03 8.94
N VAL A 120 0.26 20.99 9.79
CA VAL A 120 1.37 20.87 10.75
C VAL A 120 1.19 19.65 11.66
N PHE A 121 -0.02 19.36 12.09
CA PHE A 121 -0.31 18.21 12.95
C PHE A 121 -0.05 16.89 12.20
N ASN A 122 -0.59 16.74 11.00
CA ASN A 122 -0.40 15.54 10.19
C ASN A 122 1.07 15.35 9.79
N ASN A 123 1.78 16.44 9.49
CA ASN A 123 3.20 16.38 9.13
C ASN A 123 4.06 15.93 10.33
N ILE A 124 3.84 16.47 11.52
CA ILE A 124 4.56 16.05 12.75
C ILE A 124 4.19 14.60 13.10
N ALA A 125 2.91 14.23 13.02
CA ALA A 125 2.45 12.89 13.31
C ALA A 125 2.95 11.84 12.31
N SER A 126 3.31 12.24 11.09
CA SER A 126 3.89 11.36 10.07
C SER A 126 5.38 11.11 10.25
N TYR A 127 6.06 11.89 11.11
CA TYR A 127 7.48 11.68 11.39
C TYR A 127 7.71 10.39 12.17
N ARG A 128 8.58 9.50 11.66
CA ARG A 128 8.80 8.17 12.22
C ARG A 128 10.28 7.87 12.43
N PHE A 129 10.63 7.45 13.64
CA PHE A 129 11.87 6.71 13.91
C PHE A 129 11.69 5.19 13.82
N SER A 130 10.44 4.72 13.96
CA SER A 130 10.05 3.32 13.97
C SER A 130 8.63 3.18 13.41
N GLU A 131 8.14 1.96 13.36
CA GLU A 131 6.74 1.69 13.03
C GLU A 131 5.82 2.45 13.99
N MET A 132 5.15 3.47 13.50
CA MET A 132 4.19 4.23 14.27
C MET A 132 2.82 4.10 13.64
N ARG A 133 1.88 3.63 14.42
CA ARG A 133 0.48 3.56 14.05
C ARG A 133 -0.16 4.88 14.42
N PHE A 134 -0.89 5.43 13.48
CA PHE A 134 -1.52 6.73 13.67
C PHE A 134 -2.92 6.74 13.08
N ASN A 135 -3.86 7.16 13.88
CA ASN A 135 -5.23 7.41 13.45
C ASN A 135 -5.41 8.89 13.15
N VAL A 136 -5.83 9.23 11.95
CA VAL A 136 -6.05 10.63 11.56
C VAL A 136 -6.98 11.29 12.55
N ARG A 137 -6.49 12.29 13.30
CA ARG A 137 -7.23 12.98 14.36
C ARG A 137 -7.82 12.02 15.42
N GLY A 138 -7.21 10.85 15.62
CA GLY A 138 -7.69 9.83 16.54
C GLY A 138 -8.85 8.98 16.02
N TYR A 139 -9.29 9.19 14.78
CA TYR A 139 -10.32 8.37 14.15
C TYR A 139 -9.70 7.11 13.54
N ASP A 140 -10.48 6.05 13.58
CA ASP A 140 -10.15 4.80 12.93
C ASP A 140 -10.21 4.94 11.39
N SER A 141 -9.36 4.18 10.69
CA SER A 141 -9.22 4.24 9.24
C SER A 141 -10.46 3.83 8.46
N GLN A 142 -11.37 3.08 9.07
CA GLN A 142 -12.69 2.78 8.50
C GLN A 142 -13.52 4.04 8.22
N TYR A 143 -13.19 5.16 8.88
CA TYR A 143 -13.83 6.44 8.69
C TYR A 143 -13.17 7.33 7.63
N SER A 144 -12.18 6.81 6.91
CA SER A 144 -11.53 7.46 5.77
C SER A 144 -11.97 6.79 4.47
N ASP A 145 -12.39 7.57 3.48
CA ASP A 145 -12.77 7.03 2.18
C ASP A 145 -11.56 7.01 1.23
N VAL A 146 -11.33 5.86 0.61
CA VAL A 146 -10.26 5.68 -0.37
C VAL A 146 -10.84 5.25 -1.71
N TYR A 147 -10.51 6.02 -2.73
CA TYR A 147 -10.89 5.79 -4.11
C TYR A 147 -9.65 5.46 -4.95
N LEU A 148 -9.81 4.58 -5.90
CA LEU A 148 -8.81 4.26 -6.92
C LEU A 148 -9.47 4.49 -8.29
N ASN A 149 -8.95 5.44 -9.06
CA ASN A 149 -9.54 5.88 -10.32
C ASN A 149 -11.05 6.24 -10.19
N GLY A 150 -11.46 6.81 -9.06
CA GLY A 150 -12.86 7.18 -8.79
C GLY A 150 -13.75 6.04 -8.29
N ILE A 151 -13.23 4.83 -8.09
CA ILE A 151 -13.96 3.69 -7.53
C ILE A 151 -13.61 3.59 -6.04
N ARG A 152 -14.62 3.54 -5.16
CA ARG A 152 -14.39 3.33 -3.73
C ARG A 152 -13.89 1.91 -3.46
N PHE A 153 -12.77 1.80 -2.75
CA PHE A 153 -12.11 0.54 -2.44
C PHE A 153 -12.22 0.12 -0.96
N ASN A 154 -12.86 0.91 -0.12
CA ASN A 154 -13.14 0.47 1.24
C ASN A 154 -13.96 -0.81 1.22
N ASP A 155 -13.59 -1.77 2.05
CA ASP A 155 -14.34 -3.00 2.22
C ASP A 155 -15.76 -2.71 2.72
N ALA A 156 -16.77 -3.33 2.07
CA ALA A 156 -18.17 -3.03 2.34
C ALA A 156 -18.64 -3.50 3.73
N MET A 157 -17.97 -4.48 4.33
CA MET A 157 -18.33 -5.02 5.65
C MET A 157 -17.59 -4.31 6.77
N THR A 158 -16.30 -4.07 6.58
CA THR A 158 -15.40 -3.56 7.64
C THR A 158 -15.12 -2.07 7.53
N GLY A 159 -15.30 -1.48 6.36
CA GLY A 159 -14.94 -0.08 6.09
C GLY A 159 -13.45 0.15 5.83
N TYR A 160 -12.59 -0.83 6.07
CA TYR A 160 -11.13 -0.67 5.91
C TYR A 160 -10.69 -0.71 4.46
N THR A 161 -9.61 0.00 4.19
CA THR A 161 -9.01 0.02 2.86
C THR A 161 -7.96 -1.07 2.72
N PRO A 162 -8.07 -1.97 1.74
CA PRO A 162 -7.12 -3.04 1.51
C PRO A 162 -5.86 -2.51 0.79
N TRP A 163 -5.02 -1.74 1.46
CA TRP A 163 -3.81 -1.12 0.90
C TRP A 163 -2.79 -2.13 0.34
N SER A 164 -2.83 -3.37 0.83
CA SER A 164 -1.97 -4.45 0.35
C SER A 164 -2.15 -4.77 -1.14
N LEU A 165 -3.33 -4.47 -1.72
CA LEU A 165 -3.65 -4.81 -3.10
C LEU A 165 -2.75 -4.13 -4.15
N TRP A 166 -2.24 -2.92 -3.84
CA TRP A 166 -1.35 -2.17 -4.71
C TRP A 166 -0.02 -1.80 -4.04
N SER A 167 0.31 -2.54 -3.03
CA SER A 167 1.52 -2.38 -2.22
C SER A 167 2.78 -2.50 -3.10
N GLY A 168 3.74 -1.58 -2.90
CA GLY A 168 5.01 -1.54 -3.68
C GLY A 168 4.93 -0.87 -5.04
N LEU A 169 3.78 -0.36 -5.46
CA LEU A 169 3.57 0.32 -6.74
C LEU A 169 3.57 1.85 -6.59
N ASN A 170 4.47 2.39 -5.78
CA ASN A 170 4.47 3.80 -5.36
C ASN A 170 4.48 4.80 -6.53
N ASP A 171 5.18 4.51 -7.61
CA ASP A 171 5.19 5.42 -8.77
C ASP A 171 3.86 5.44 -9.53
N ALA A 172 3.16 4.28 -9.58
CA ALA A 172 1.87 4.16 -10.24
C ALA A 172 0.72 4.77 -9.39
N THR A 173 0.89 4.77 -8.07
CA THR A 173 -0.11 5.27 -7.10
C THR A 173 0.25 6.63 -6.50
N ARG A 174 1.24 7.30 -7.07
CA ARG A 174 1.75 8.58 -6.56
C ARG A 174 0.76 9.73 -6.71
N ASN A 175 -0.01 9.73 -7.79
CA ASN A 175 -1.00 10.76 -8.05
C ASN A 175 -2.20 10.56 -7.12
N GLN A 176 -2.30 11.39 -6.08
CA GLN A 176 -3.32 11.31 -5.05
C GLN A 176 -3.96 12.67 -4.79
N GLU A 177 -5.27 12.68 -4.76
CA GLU A 177 -6.07 13.82 -4.34
C GLU A 177 -6.61 13.58 -2.95
N ILE A 178 -6.27 14.46 -2.02
CA ILE A 178 -6.58 14.28 -0.61
C ILE A 178 -7.41 15.45 -0.10
N THR A 179 -8.52 15.15 0.54
CA THR A 179 -9.30 16.10 1.30
C THR A 179 -9.33 15.69 2.77
N ASN A 180 -9.05 16.62 3.66
CA ASN A 180 -9.04 16.37 5.09
C ASN A 180 -10.42 16.64 5.73
N GLY A 181 -10.92 15.67 6.50
CA GLY A 181 -12.22 15.78 7.17
C GLY A 181 -13.42 15.72 6.22
N SER A 182 -14.60 16.10 6.71
CA SER A 182 -15.87 16.00 5.97
C SER A 182 -16.03 17.11 4.92
N VAL A 183 -15.05 17.21 4.03
CA VAL A 183 -15.09 18.15 2.89
C VAL A 183 -15.49 17.36 1.65
N MET A 184 -16.39 17.93 0.84
CA MET A 184 -16.76 17.32 -0.44
C MET A 184 -15.54 17.21 -1.34
N SER A 185 -15.37 16.03 -1.96
CA SER A 185 -14.42 15.78 -3.03
C SER A 185 -15.17 15.53 -4.33
N ASP A 186 -14.45 15.52 -5.45
CA ASP A 186 -15.05 15.21 -6.77
C ASP A 186 -15.58 13.76 -6.86
N TYR A 187 -15.24 12.91 -5.87
CA TYR A 187 -15.55 11.48 -5.85
C TYR A 187 -16.56 11.08 -4.77
N GLY A 188 -16.83 11.93 -3.79
CA GLY A 188 -17.73 11.59 -2.70
C GLY A 188 -18.11 12.79 -1.82
N VAL A 189 -19.07 12.55 -0.94
CA VAL A 189 -19.61 13.57 -0.02
C VAL A 189 -18.64 13.92 1.13
N GLY A 190 -17.51 13.25 1.21
CA GLY A 190 -16.52 13.41 2.28
C GLY A 190 -16.74 12.43 3.43
N SER A 191 -15.68 12.21 4.18
CA SER A 191 -15.62 11.32 5.35
C SER A 191 -14.96 12.03 6.51
N ILE A 192 -15.26 11.65 7.75
CA ILE A 192 -14.68 12.27 8.95
C ILE A 192 -13.14 12.16 8.95
N GLY A 193 -12.60 11.03 8.51
CA GLY A 193 -11.17 10.79 8.37
C GLY A 193 -10.57 11.40 7.09
N GLY A 194 -11.37 11.99 6.23
CA GLY A 194 -10.95 12.53 4.95
C GLY A 194 -11.20 11.57 3.78
N THR A 195 -10.89 12.05 2.57
CA THR A 195 -11.04 11.28 1.33
C THR A 195 -9.73 11.32 0.56
N THR A 196 -9.29 10.16 0.11
CA THR A 196 -8.12 10.02 -0.77
C THR A 196 -8.57 9.39 -2.09
N ASN A 197 -8.30 10.04 -3.21
CA ASN A 197 -8.44 9.40 -4.53
C ASN A 197 -7.06 9.20 -5.14
N ILE A 198 -6.76 7.95 -5.47
CA ILE A 198 -5.53 7.55 -6.14
C ILE A 198 -5.82 7.46 -7.64
N ASN A 199 -5.13 8.27 -8.43
CA ASN A 199 -5.31 8.28 -9.87
C ASN A 199 -4.19 7.49 -10.55
N ALA A 200 -4.45 6.21 -10.83
CA ALA A 200 -3.50 5.26 -11.43
C ALA A 200 -3.74 5.06 -12.94
N ARG A 201 -4.11 6.13 -13.66
CA ARG A 201 -4.29 6.09 -15.13
C ARG A 201 -2.95 6.27 -15.84
N ALA A 202 -2.83 5.74 -17.04
CA ALA A 202 -1.58 5.80 -17.80
C ALA A 202 -1.10 7.23 -18.05
N SER A 203 -2.02 8.17 -18.34
CA SER A 203 -1.71 9.59 -18.56
C SER A 203 -1.19 10.32 -17.33
N GLN A 204 -1.41 9.75 -16.15
CA GLN A 204 -1.01 10.33 -14.86
C GLN A 204 0.35 9.81 -14.38
N VAL A 205 0.89 8.79 -15.05
CA VAL A 205 2.23 8.28 -14.76
C VAL A 205 3.25 9.13 -15.51
N ARG A 206 4.24 9.63 -14.77
CA ARG A 206 5.30 10.49 -15.34
C ARG A 206 5.99 9.83 -16.52
N GLN A 207 6.17 10.60 -17.61
CA GLN A 207 6.85 10.14 -18.80
C GLN A 207 8.31 9.76 -18.54
N GLY A 208 8.75 8.67 -19.19
CA GLY A 208 10.11 8.19 -19.14
C GLY A 208 10.29 6.92 -18.32
N LEU A 209 11.52 6.44 -18.24
CA LEU A 209 11.91 5.28 -17.45
C LEU A 209 12.43 5.73 -16.09
N ARG A 210 11.92 5.15 -15.03
CA ARG A 210 12.40 5.36 -13.68
C ARG A 210 12.80 4.02 -13.07
N VAL A 211 13.96 4.01 -12.45
CA VAL A 211 14.46 2.87 -11.67
C VAL A 211 14.70 3.35 -10.24
N SER A 212 14.15 2.65 -9.26
CA SER A 212 14.30 2.94 -7.85
C SER A 212 14.87 1.71 -7.13
N LEU A 213 15.96 1.91 -6.41
CA LEU A 213 16.58 0.91 -5.56
C LEU A 213 16.64 1.48 -4.14
N VAL A 214 16.09 0.75 -3.18
CA VAL A 214 16.02 1.18 -1.79
C VAL A 214 16.52 0.07 -0.89
N ASN A 215 17.40 0.43 0.04
CA ASN A 215 17.75 -0.40 1.17
C ASN A 215 17.05 0.17 2.41
N ALA A 216 16.21 -0.63 3.05
CA ALA A 216 15.42 -0.22 4.20
C ALA A 216 15.80 -1.03 5.43
N ASN A 217 15.67 -0.40 6.59
CA ASN A 217 15.78 -1.06 7.89
C ASN A 217 14.37 -1.22 8.48
N SER A 218 13.53 -1.97 7.77
CA SER A 218 12.15 -2.24 8.14
C SER A 218 11.88 -3.73 8.00
N MET A 219 10.65 -4.11 7.68
CA MET A 219 10.25 -5.50 7.44
C MET A 219 10.92 -6.10 6.21
N TYR A 220 11.26 -5.30 5.22
CA TYR A 220 12.09 -5.69 4.09
C TYR A 220 13.41 -4.93 4.11
N ARG A 221 14.45 -5.56 3.57
CA ARG A 221 15.80 -4.97 3.46
C ARG A 221 16.05 -4.35 2.10
N PHE A 222 15.48 -4.93 1.07
CA PHE A 222 15.70 -4.52 -0.31
C PHE A 222 14.39 -4.30 -1.04
N ARG A 223 14.33 -3.21 -1.77
CA ARG A 223 13.26 -2.91 -2.71
C ARG A 223 13.87 -2.48 -4.05
N ALA A 224 13.36 -3.03 -5.13
CA ALA A 224 13.61 -2.56 -6.48
C ALA A 224 12.28 -2.27 -7.17
N MET A 225 12.22 -1.18 -7.92
CA MET A 225 11.05 -0.82 -8.71
C MET A 225 11.51 -0.23 -10.03
N VAL A 226 10.84 -0.61 -11.12
CA VAL A 226 11.03 -0.07 -12.46
C VAL A 226 9.68 0.39 -12.97
N THR A 227 9.58 1.64 -13.37
CA THR A 227 8.35 2.23 -13.90
C THR A 227 8.67 2.92 -15.22
N TYR A 228 7.81 2.69 -16.21
CA TYR A 228 7.84 3.34 -17.51
C TYR A 228 6.50 3.99 -17.81
N GLY A 229 6.52 5.25 -18.19
CA GLY A 229 5.39 5.99 -18.73
C GLY A 229 5.70 6.48 -20.14
N SER A 230 4.80 6.25 -21.08
CA SER A 230 4.98 6.77 -22.46
C SER A 230 4.71 8.27 -22.58
N GLY A 231 3.98 8.84 -21.58
CA GLY A 231 3.30 10.11 -21.79
C GLY A 231 2.17 9.96 -22.81
N LEU A 232 1.61 11.08 -23.23
CA LEU A 232 0.62 11.12 -24.31
C LEU A 232 1.33 11.07 -25.67
N LEU A 233 0.99 10.07 -26.47
CA LEU A 233 1.50 9.91 -27.83
C LEU A 233 0.63 10.67 -28.84
N ASP A 234 1.18 11.03 -30.00
CA ASP A 234 0.49 11.78 -31.07
C ASP A 234 -0.81 11.11 -31.54
N ASN A 235 -0.86 9.80 -31.45
CA ASN A 235 -2.05 9.02 -31.79
C ASN A 235 -3.09 8.99 -30.66
N GLY A 236 -2.92 9.75 -29.57
CA GLY A 236 -3.81 9.85 -28.43
C GLY A 236 -3.76 8.66 -27.46
N TRP A 237 -2.77 7.78 -27.55
CA TRP A 237 -2.53 6.72 -26.59
C TRP A 237 -1.56 7.14 -25.48
N SER A 238 -1.76 6.62 -24.29
CA SER A 238 -0.81 6.63 -23.19
C SER A 238 -0.66 5.24 -22.64
N TYR A 239 0.56 4.83 -22.28
CA TYR A 239 0.87 3.55 -21.67
C TYR A 239 1.73 3.74 -20.44
N ALA A 240 1.47 2.96 -19.42
CA ALA A 240 2.30 2.93 -18.22
C ALA A 240 2.46 1.51 -17.72
N LEU A 241 3.68 1.17 -17.32
CA LEU A 241 4.06 -0.13 -16.77
C LEU A 241 4.91 0.09 -15.52
N SER A 242 4.65 -0.68 -14.48
CA SER A 242 5.50 -0.71 -13.29
C SER A 242 5.62 -2.13 -12.77
N VAL A 243 6.84 -2.50 -12.37
CA VAL A 243 7.13 -3.74 -11.67
C VAL A 243 8.00 -3.44 -10.47
N SER A 244 7.73 -4.11 -9.36
CA SER A 244 8.51 -3.94 -8.14
C SER A 244 8.72 -5.26 -7.42
N THR A 245 9.75 -5.30 -6.59
CA THR A 245 9.97 -6.37 -5.64
C THR A 245 10.43 -5.79 -4.32
N ARG A 246 9.99 -6.40 -3.23
CA ARG A 246 10.43 -6.12 -1.86
C ARG A 246 10.80 -7.44 -1.21
N GLN A 247 12.03 -7.52 -0.75
CA GLN A 247 12.59 -8.73 -0.18
C GLN A 247 13.13 -8.44 1.22
N GLY A 248 12.60 -9.14 2.19
CA GLY A 248 13.05 -9.14 3.56
C GLY A 248 13.19 -10.57 4.03
N GLY A 249 14.41 -11.10 3.98
CA GLY A 249 14.73 -12.33 4.68
C GLY A 249 14.67 -12.10 6.19
N ASN A 250 15.28 -12.96 7.01
CA ASN A 250 15.34 -12.77 8.45
C ASN A 250 15.65 -11.31 8.80
N SER A 251 14.65 -10.63 9.33
CA SER A 251 14.74 -9.29 9.86
C SER A 251 15.49 -9.32 11.20
N TYR A 252 15.50 -8.22 11.95
CA TYR A 252 15.96 -8.22 13.35
C TYR A 252 15.03 -9.01 14.29
N VAL A 253 13.83 -9.38 13.84
CA VAL A 253 12.95 -10.34 14.52
C VAL A 253 13.08 -11.69 13.80
N ASP A 254 13.58 -12.70 14.51
CA ASP A 254 13.80 -14.01 13.97
C ASP A 254 12.49 -14.67 13.50
N GLY A 255 12.57 -15.37 12.38
CA GLY A 255 11.43 -16.05 11.77
C GLY A 255 10.47 -15.12 11.00
N VAL A 256 10.66 -13.81 11.06
CA VAL A 256 9.89 -12.85 10.26
C VAL A 256 10.57 -12.63 8.93
N TYR A 257 9.83 -12.83 7.86
CA TYR A 257 10.27 -12.57 6.49
C TYR A 257 9.16 -11.87 5.71
N TYR A 258 9.55 -11.20 4.64
CA TYR A 258 8.63 -10.48 3.77
C TYR A 258 9.09 -10.58 2.32
N ASN A 259 8.27 -11.21 1.49
CA ASN A 259 8.49 -11.34 0.05
C ASN A 259 7.28 -10.78 -0.67
N SER A 260 7.46 -9.71 -1.42
CA SER A 260 6.38 -9.11 -2.17
C SER A 260 6.86 -8.71 -3.55
N TYR A 261 5.96 -8.84 -4.51
CA TYR A 261 6.12 -8.35 -5.86
C TYR A 261 4.97 -7.40 -6.16
N GLY A 262 5.19 -6.45 -7.03
CA GLY A 262 4.14 -5.56 -7.53
C GLY A 262 4.19 -5.54 -9.05
N TYR A 263 3.03 -5.49 -9.67
CA TYR A 263 2.90 -5.26 -11.10
C TYR A 263 1.73 -4.32 -11.39
N PHE A 264 1.94 -3.48 -12.37
CA PHE A 264 0.97 -2.50 -12.82
C PHE A 264 1.11 -2.33 -14.33
N ALA A 265 -0.02 -2.29 -15.01
CA ALA A 265 -0.09 -1.91 -16.41
C ALA A 265 -1.35 -1.07 -16.64
N SER A 266 -1.19 0.05 -17.32
CA SER A 266 -2.30 0.91 -17.69
C SER A 266 -2.15 1.37 -19.14
N ALA A 267 -3.27 1.44 -19.84
CA ALA A 267 -3.37 2.00 -21.18
C ALA A 267 -4.57 2.92 -21.22
N GLU A 268 -4.40 4.09 -21.79
CA GLU A 268 -5.45 5.09 -21.94
C GLU A 268 -5.48 5.60 -23.38
N LYS A 269 -6.69 5.75 -23.92
CA LYS A 269 -6.92 6.31 -25.25
C LYS A 269 -7.80 7.55 -25.13
N ILE A 270 -7.30 8.65 -25.60
CA ILE A 270 -8.05 9.86 -25.89
C ILE A 270 -8.52 9.78 -27.34
N PHE A 271 -9.82 9.61 -27.58
CA PHE A 271 -10.37 9.54 -28.93
C PHE A 271 -10.53 10.93 -29.54
N ASN A 272 -10.96 11.88 -28.70
CA ASN A 272 -11.16 13.29 -29.03
C ASN A 272 -11.32 14.08 -27.72
N SER A 273 -11.63 15.38 -27.83
CA SER A 273 -11.86 16.27 -26.67
C SER A 273 -12.96 15.83 -25.70
N ARG A 274 -13.81 14.88 -26.12
CA ARG A 274 -14.97 14.47 -25.34
C ARG A 274 -14.90 13.07 -24.79
N HIS A 275 -14.06 12.19 -25.36
CA HIS A 275 -14.10 10.78 -25.05
C HIS A 275 -12.72 10.26 -24.68
N ARG A 276 -12.58 9.70 -23.48
CA ARG A 276 -11.38 9.01 -22.98
C ARG A 276 -11.77 7.64 -22.43
N LEU A 277 -10.96 6.65 -22.74
CA LEU A 277 -11.14 5.27 -22.23
C LEU A 277 -9.81 4.77 -21.68
N GLY A 278 -9.80 4.33 -20.44
CA GLY A 278 -8.65 3.77 -19.76
C GLY A 278 -8.90 2.34 -19.31
N PHE A 279 -7.84 1.54 -19.37
CA PHE A 279 -7.78 0.21 -18.78
C PHE A 279 -6.57 0.15 -17.85
N THR A 280 -6.76 -0.38 -16.65
CA THR A 280 -5.69 -0.52 -15.66
C THR A 280 -5.78 -1.90 -15.02
N ILE A 281 -4.66 -2.58 -14.90
CA ILE A 281 -4.51 -3.82 -14.14
C ILE A 281 -3.35 -3.68 -13.18
N MET A 282 -3.53 -4.13 -11.95
CA MET A 282 -2.49 -4.14 -10.93
C MET A 282 -2.67 -5.26 -9.92
N GLY A 283 -1.59 -5.62 -9.26
CA GLY A 283 -1.61 -6.57 -8.17
C GLY A 283 -0.28 -6.60 -7.42
N ALA A 284 -0.35 -7.06 -6.18
CA ALA A 284 0.80 -7.14 -5.28
C ALA A 284 0.83 -8.48 -4.53
N PRO A 285 1.24 -9.59 -5.21
CA PRO A 285 1.43 -10.86 -4.52
C PRO A 285 2.43 -10.71 -3.39
N THR A 286 2.00 -11.09 -2.19
CA THR A 286 2.78 -10.92 -0.96
C THR A 286 2.73 -12.19 -0.13
N GLU A 287 3.90 -12.63 0.35
CA GLU A 287 4.04 -13.69 1.33
C GLU A 287 4.89 -13.17 2.49
N ARG A 288 4.44 -13.39 3.72
CA ARG A 288 5.17 -12.98 4.91
C ARG A 288 5.00 -13.94 6.07
N GLY A 289 6.06 -14.11 6.86
CA GLY A 289 6.01 -14.74 8.16
C GLY A 289 5.67 -13.72 9.25
N ALA A 290 4.64 -14.01 10.06
CA ALA A 290 4.18 -13.08 11.08
C ALA A 290 5.02 -13.14 12.36
N GLN A 291 5.07 -12.02 13.05
CA GLN A 291 5.53 -11.89 14.42
C GLN A 291 4.36 -12.06 15.38
N GLN A 292 4.63 -12.58 16.57
CA GLN A 292 3.69 -12.58 17.68
C GLN A 292 4.37 -12.06 18.94
N ALA A 293 3.64 -11.27 19.71
CA ALA A 293 4.09 -10.87 21.03
C ALA A 293 4.17 -12.09 21.97
N SER A 294 5.12 -12.06 22.88
CA SER A 294 5.34 -13.08 23.88
C SER A 294 5.20 -12.49 25.31
N THR A 295 5.42 -13.32 26.32
CA THR A 295 5.40 -12.86 27.72
C THR A 295 6.66 -12.08 28.05
N GLN A 296 6.59 -11.19 29.06
CA GLN A 296 7.76 -10.47 29.55
C GLN A 296 8.84 -11.44 30.05
N GLU A 297 8.44 -12.53 30.71
CA GLU A 297 9.37 -13.57 31.15
C GLU A 297 10.18 -14.16 29.99
N ALA A 298 9.53 -14.45 28.85
CA ALA A 298 10.23 -14.95 27.67
C ALA A 298 11.23 -13.94 27.13
N TYR A 299 10.86 -12.66 27.08
CA TYR A 299 11.77 -11.58 26.63
C TYR A 299 12.96 -11.43 27.57
N ASP A 300 12.75 -11.50 28.89
CA ASP A 300 13.80 -11.42 29.90
C ASP A 300 14.78 -12.60 29.79
N LEU A 301 14.26 -13.81 29.60
CA LEU A 301 15.07 -15.02 29.41
C LEU A 301 15.87 -15.02 28.08
N VAL A 302 15.30 -14.43 27.04
CA VAL A 302 16.00 -14.27 25.75
C VAL A 302 16.99 -13.12 25.79
N GLY A 303 16.78 -12.12 26.66
CA GLY A 303 17.60 -10.93 26.81
C GLY A 303 17.31 -9.83 25.78
N ASN A 304 16.20 -9.92 25.04
CA ASN A 304 15.76 -8.88 24.12
C ASN A 304 14.26 -9.00 23.80
N ASN A 305 13.67 -7.93 23.25
CA ASN A 305 12.25 -7.85 22.91
C ASN A 305 11.96 -8.27 21.44
N TYR A 306 12.92 -8.88 20.75
CA TYR A 306 12.76 -9.34 19.36
C TYR A 306 12.42 -10.83 19.26
N TYR A 307 12.21 -11.50 20.39
CA TYR A 307 11.78 -12.88 20.42
C TYR A 307 10.43 -13.07 19.71
N ASN A 308 10.34 -14.12 18.90
CA ASN A 308 9.12 -14.50 18.18
C ASN A 308 8.87 -16.01 18.38
N PRO A 309 7.76 -16.40 19.02
CA PRO A 309 7.45 -17.80 19.27
C PRO A 309 6.89 -18.55 18.05
N ASN A 310 6.58 -17.85 16.96
CA ASN A 310 5.85 -18.42 15.82
C ASN A 310 6.71 -19.24 14.86
N TRP A 311 8.00 -19.46 15.13
CA TRP A 311 8.86 -20.14 14.18
C TRP A 311 9.74 -21.18 14.82
N GLY A 312 10.19 -22.10 14.01
CA GLY A 312 11.14 -23.14 14.38
C GLY A 312 11.79 -23.74 13.14
N TYR A 313 12.60 -24.77 13.37
CA TYR A 313 13.27 -25.48 12.29
C TYR A 313 12.48 -26.72 11.87
N GLN A 314 12.32 -26.89 10.57
CA GLN A 314 11.82 -28.12 9.95
C GLN A 314 12.81 -28.52 8.85
N ASP A 315 13.34 -29.74 8.91
CA ASP A 315 14.38 -30.24 7.98
C ASP A 315 15.57 -29.28 7.85
N GLY A 316 15.99 -28.66 8.96
CA GLY A 316 17.07 -27.67 9.01
C GLY A 316 16.75 -26.30 8.39
N LYS A 317 15.53 -26.09 7.93
CA LYS A 317 15.06 -24.81 7.38
C LYS A 317 14.16 -24.09 8.36
N MET A 318 14.31 -22.76 8.41
CA MET A 318 13.41 -21.91 9.18
C MET A 318 12.00 -21.95 8.58
N ARG A 319 11.01 -22.21 9.42
CA ARG A 319 9.60 -22.21 9.06
C ARG A 319 8.80 -21.40 10.09
N ASN A 320 8.02 -20.45 9.62
CA ASN A 320 7.09 -19.71 10.45
C ASN A 320 5.72 -20.42 10.46
N ALA A 321 5.07 -20.46 11.62
CA ALA A 321 3.77 -21.10 11.79
C ALA A 321 2.60 -20.23 11.32
N ARG A 322 2.81 -18.90 11.31
CA ARG A 322 1.83 -17.93 10.85
C ARG A 322 2.32 -17.22 9.60
N VAL A 323 1.96 -17.77 8.44
CA VAL A 323 2.31 -17.22 7.14
C VAL A 323 1.04 -16.60 6.55
N ARG A 324 1.16 -15.35 6.11
CA ARG A 324 0.14 -14.73 5.26
C ARG A 324 0.57 -14.82 3.81
N ASN A 325 -0.38 -15.16 2.97
CA ASN A 325 -0.19 -15.21 1.52
C ASN A 325 -1.40 -14.56 0.86
N SER A 326 -1.17 -13.47 0.15
CA SER A 326 -2.22 -12.71 -0.50
C SER A 326 -1.86 -12.38 -1.94
N HIS A 327 -2.82 -12.55 -2.83
CA HIS A 327 -2.76 -12.07 -4.20
C HIS A 327 -4.17 -11.87 -4.73
N GLU A 328 -4.59 -10.61 -4.83
CA GLU A 328 -5.90 -10.22 -5.32
C GLU A 328 -5.74 -9.14 -6.40
N PRO A 329 -5.49 -9.54 -7.66
CA PRO A 329 -5.39 -8.58 -8.77
C PRO A 329 -6.66 -7.76 -8.94
N ILE A 330 -6.46 -6.52 -9.38
CA ILE A 330 -7.52 -5.57 -9.70
C ILE A 330 -7.42 -5.25 -11.19
N ALA A 331 -8.53 -5.40 -11.91
CA ALA A 331 -8.68 -4.90 -13.27
C ALA A 331 -9.75 -3.80 -13.29
N MET A 332 -9.47 -2.68 -13.94
CA MET A 332 -10.37 -1.52 -13.99
C MET A 332 -10.54 -1.01 -15.40
N ILE A 333 -11.74 -0.52 -15.70
CA ILE A 333 -12.08 0.23 -16.90
C ILE A 333 -12.63 1.57 -16.46
N ASN A 334 -12.09 2.64 -17.02
CA ASN A 334 -12.55 4.00 -16.80
C ASN A 334 -12.94 4.64 -18.12
N TYR A 335 -14.12 5.19 -18.21
CA TYR A 335 -14.58 5.95 -19.35
C TYR A 335 -15.01 7.34 -18.91
N THR A 336 -14.47 8.37 -19.56
CA THR A 336 -14.82 9.76 -19.31
C THR A 336 -15.46 10.33 -20.56
N PHE A 337 -16.59 11.01 -20.37
CA PHE A 337 -17.32 11.71 -21.41
C PHE A 337 -17.58 13.16 -21.00
N ASP A 338 -17.02 14.09 -21.75
CA ASP A 338 -17.12 15.54 -21.57
C ASP A 338 -18.02 16.14 -22.65
N PRO A 339 -19.37 16.15 -22.51
CA PRO A 339 -20.27 16.65 -23.55
C PRO A 339 -20.11 18.15 -23.79
N ASN A 340 -19.72 18.92 -22.78
CA ASN A 340 -19.47 20.35 -22.82
C ASN A 340 -18.49 20.75 -21.71
N GLU A 341 -18.10 22.05 -21.67
CA GLU A 341 -17.09 22.57 -20.72
C GLU A 341 -17.57 22.56 -19.24
N HIS A 342 -18.83 22.33 -18.98
CA HIS A 342 -19.43 22.39 -17.64
C HIS A 342 -19.89 21.04 -17.12
N THR A 343 -19.83 19.99 -17.95
CA THR A 343 -20.38 18.69 -17.60
C THR A 343 -19.40 17.59 -17.96
N GLN A 344 -19.10 16.74 -16.99
CA GLN A 344 -18.28 15.54 -17.16
C GLN A 344 -18.99 14.32 -16.60
N PHE A 345 -19.04 13.26 -17.37
CA PHE A 345 -19.49 11.95 -16.93
C PHE A 345 -18.29 11.00 -16.79
N ASN A 346 -18.12 10.44 -15.60
CA ASN A 346 -17.12 9.41 -15.33
C ASN A 346 -17.84 8.09 -15.03
N LEU A 347 -17.57 7.09 -15.85
CA LEU A 347 -18.00 5.72 -15.61
C LEU A 347 -16.78 4.88 -15.31
N ALA A 348 -16.76 4.24 -14.15
CA ALA A 348 -15.67 3.37 -13.74
C ALA A 348 -16.22 2.04 -13.25
N THR A 349 -15.56 0.95 -13.61
CA THR A 349 -15.85 -0.40 -13.11
C THR A 349 -14.56 -1.10 -12.76
N SER A 350 -14.61 -1.92 -11.71
CA SER A 350 -13.48 -2.75 -11.29
C SER A 350 -13.90 -4.19 -11.08
N PHE A 351 -12.97 -5.08 -11.33
CA PHE A 351 -13.09 -6.49 -11.02
C PHE A 351 -11.87 -6.91 -10.19
N ARG A 352 -12.12 -7.48 -9.00
CA ARG A 352 -11.12 -8.01 -8.08
C ARG A 352 -11.35 -9.50 -7.91
N PHE A 353 -10.28 -10.28 -7.97
CA PHE A 353 -10.32 -11.73 -7.80
C PHE A 353 -9.02 -12.20 -7.16
N GLY A 354 -8.99 -13.38 -6.59
CA GLY A 354 -7.75 -13.92 -6.04
C GLY A 354 -7.93 -14.63 -4.71
N LYS A 355 -6.86 -14.65 -3.93
CA LYS A 355 -6.80 -15.33 -2.64
C LYS A 355 -6.08 -14.46 -1.61
N ASN A 356 -6.65 -14.45 -0.40
CA ASN A 356 -6.02 -13.92 0.79
C ASN A 356 -6.18 -14.96 1.88
N GLY A 357 -5.06 -15.49 2.37
CA GLY A 357 -5.06 -16.56 3.33
C GLY A 357 -3.94 -16.41 4.35
N TYR A 358 -4.14 -17.03 5.48
CA TYR A 358 -3.11 -17.15 6.51
C TYR A 358 -3.09 -18.57 7.06
N SER A 359 -1.92 -19.02 7.51
CA SER A 359 -1.79 -20.25 8.27
C SER A 359 -1.90 -19.98 9.75
N ALA A 360 -2.50 -20.92 10.46
CA ALA A 360 -2.57 -20.95 11.92
C ALA A 360 -2.28 -22.36 12.42
N LEU A 361 -1.75 -22.43 13.63
CA LEU A 361 -1.55 -23.73 14.29
C LEU A 361 -2.88 -24.28 14.76
N THR A 362 -3.05 -25.58 14.60
CA THR A 362 -4.15 -26.35 15.17
C THR A 362 -3.57 -27.58 15.85
N TRP A 363 -3.89 -27.78 17.12
CA TRP A 363 -3.41 -28.93 17.89
C TRP A 363 -4.53 -29.59 18.70
N TYR A 364 -5.77 -29.22 18.43
CA TYR A 364 -6.98 -29.71 19.11
C TYR A 364 -6.81 -29.77 20.64
N ASP A 365 -7.03 -30.93 21.23
CA ASP A 365 -6.82 -31.16 22.68
C ASP A 365 -5.40 -31.66 23.04
N GLY A 366 -4.49 -31.65 22.07
CA GLY A 366 -3.08 -31.96 22.31
C GLY A 366 -2.35 -30.93 23.16
N ALA A 367 -1.09 -31.19 23.45
CA ALA A 367 -0.25 -30.24 24.18
C ALA A 367 -0.02 -28.98 23.32
N ASP A 368 -0.09 -27.80 23.94
CA ASP A 368 0.16 -26.53 23.25
C ASP A 368 1.60 -26.52 22.67
N PRO A 369 1.77 -26.41 21.37
CA PRO A 369 3.09 -26.51 20.75
C PRO A 369 3.93 -25.23 20.83
N ARG A 370 3.39 -24.15 21.39
CA ARG A 370 4.11 -22.88 21.48
C ARG A 370 5.18 -22.92 22.56
N PRO A 371 6.41 -22.54 22.28
CA PRO A 371 7.49 -22.56 23.26
C PRO A 371 7.20 -21.70 24.49
N ASP A 372 6.54 -20.55 24.30
CA ASP A 372 6.21 -19.57 25.33
C ASP A 372 4.86 -19.81 26.02
N TYR A 373 4.29 -21.00 25.86
CA TYR A 373 3.08 -21.35 26.59
C TYR A 373 3.35 -21.31 28.10
N TYR A 374 2.51 -20.61 28.85
CA TYR A 374 2.77 -20.29 30.26
C TYR A 374 3.13 -21.49 31.13
N ARG A 375 2.59 -22.71 30.83
CA ARG A 375 2.89 -23.93 31.56
C ARG A 375 4.30 -24.46 31.38
N TYR A 376 4.96 -24.03 30.29
CA TYR A 376 6.35 -24.41 29.98
C TYR A 376 7.36 -23.40 30.52
N MET A 377 6.88 -22.29 31.11
CA MET A 377 7.77 -21.21 31.58
C MET A 377 8.28 -21.54 33.03
N PRO A 378 9.47 -21.03 33.38
CA PRO A 378 10.05 -21.21 34.71
C PRO A 378 9.14 -20.78 35.86
N SER A 379 8.44 -19.64 35.71
CA SER A 379 7.52 -19.11 36.71
C SER A 379 6.38 -20.09 37.08
N TYR A 380 5.92 -20.86 36.10
CA TYR A 380 4.86 -21.85 36.34
C TYR A 380 5.30 -22.99 37.28
N LYS A 381 6.61 -23.35 37.29
CA LYS A 381 7.14 -24.38 38.17
C LYS A 381 6.98 -24.00 39.66
N LEU A 382 6.95 -22.70 39.92
CA LEU A 382 6.81 -22.15 41.29
C LEU A 382 5.35 -21.99 41.72
N LEU A 383 4.42 -21.83 40.77
CA LEU A 383 3.06 -21.37 41.02
C LEU A 383 2.23 -22.34 41.91
N ASN A 384 2.45 -23.64 41.76
CA ASN A 384 1.69 -24.68 42.49
C ASN A 384 2.61 -25.69 43.17
N ALA A 385 3.80 -25.26 43.59
CA ALA A 385 4.78 -26.14 44.17
C ALA A 385 4.45 -26.55 45.61
N THR A 386 4.42 -27.83 45.88
CA THR A 386 4.35 -28.39 47.25
C THR A 386 5.73 -28.46 47.90
N ASP A 387 6.78 -28.61 47.09
CA ASP A 387 8.18 -28.54 47.50
C ASP A 387 8.82 -27.34 46.80
N LEU A 388 9.02 -26.25 47.53
CA LEU A 388 9.50 -24.99 47.00
C LEU A 388 10.99 -25.07 46.63
N GLU A 389 11.79 -25.86 47.30
CA GLU A 389 13.23 -26.02 47.00
C GLU A 389 13.44 -26.79 45.71
N ALA A 390 12.79 -27.93 45.54
CA ALA A 390 12.82 -28.69 44.29
C ALA A 390 12.27 -27.89 43.10
N ALA A 391 11.17 -27.15 43.33
CA ALA A 391 10.58 -26.29 42.30
C ALA A 391 11.50 -25.12 41.88
N SER A 392 12.20 -24.52 42.83
CA SER A 392 13.16 -23.44 42.56
C SER A 392 14.34 -23.95 41.73
N MET A 393 14.88 -25.13 42.07
CA MET A 393 15.93 -25.77 41.27
C MET A 393 15.47 -26.09 39.86
N ALA A 394 14.27 -26.63 39.70
CA ALA A 394 13.69 -26.91 38.37
C ALA A 394 13.44 -25.66 37.56
N ALA A 395 12.95 -24.58 38.16
CA ALA A 395 12.73 -23.30 37.53
C ALA A 395 14.06 -22.66 37.08
N ALA A 396 15.09 -22.70 37.96
CA ALA A 396 16.43 -22.19 37.63
C ALA A 396 17.08 -22.98 36.48
N SER A 397 16.98 -24.30 36.49
CA SER A 397 17.48 -25.16 35.41
C SER A 397 16.76 -24.85 34.09
N LEU A 398 15.46 -24.68 34.10
CA LEU A 398 14.68 -24.37 32.93
C LEU A 398 15.01 -22.94 32.39
N ALA A 399 15.21 -21.97 33.28
CA ALA A 399 15.64 -20.63 32.94
C ALA A 399 17.02 -20.64 32.28
N ASP A 400 17.98 -21.44 32.78
CA ASP A 400 19.30 -21.60 32.15
C ASP A 400 19.20 -22.23 30.77
N GLN A 401 18.33 -23.23 30.58
CA GLN A 401 18.07 -23.82 29.26
C GLN A 401 17.50 -22.80 28.28
N TRP A 402 16.57 -21.96 28.74
CA TRP A 402 16.02 -20.85 27.94
C TRP A 402 17.12 -19.84 27.59
N MET A 403 17.89 -19.36 28.56
CA MET A 403 18.95 -18.39 28.34
C MET A 403 20.01 -18.88 27.33
N ARG A 404 20.31 -20.16 27.33
CA ARG A 404 21.29 -20.79 26.41
C ARG A 404 20.67 -21.37 25.15
N ASN A 405 19.34 -21.36 25.02
CA ASN A 405 18.61 -22.01 23.93
C ASN A 405 18.99 -23.50 23.74
N VAL A 406 19.10 -24.23 24.83
CA VAL A 406 19.48 -25.64 24.81
C VAL A 406 18.42 -26.48 24.10
N GLY A 407 18.80 -27.24 23.08
CA GLY A 407 17.87 -28.06 22.31
C GLY A 407 16.84 -27.27 21.50
N ASN A 408 17.12 -25.98 21.21
CA ASN A 408 16.19 -25.07 20.53
C ASN A 408 14.87 -24.82 21.28
N ILE A 409 14.88 -24.89 22.60
CA ILE A 409 13.69 -24.73 23.46
C ILE A 409 12.88 -23.44 23.21
N ARG A 410 13.50 -22.42 22.64
CA ARG A 410 12.87 -21.15 22.26
C ARG A 410 12.07 -21.22 20.96
N HIS A 411 12.24 -22.31 20.22
CA HIS A 411 11.69 -22.45 18.89
C HIS A 411 10.58 -23.47 18.85
N PHE A 412 9.68 -23.27 17.91
CA PHE A 412 8.59 -24.20 17.67
C PHE A 412 9.13 -25.54 17.15
N ASP A 413 8.74 -26.63 17.80
CA ASP A 413 9.10 -27.99 17.37
C ASP A 413 8.03 -28.54 16.41
N TRP A 414 8.33 -28.50 15.13
CA TRP A 414 7.45 -28.98 14.07
C TRP A 414 7.26 -30.49 14.09
N ASP A 415 8.31 -31.22 14.42
CA ASP A 415 8.28 -32.68 14.41
C ASP A 415 7.47 -33.20 15.61
N GLU A 416 7.66 -32.60 16.77
CA GLU A 416 6.87 -32.92 17.97
C GLU A 416 5.39 -32.61 17.75
N MET A 417 5.05 -31.46 17.14
CA MET A 417 3.66 -31.11 16.83
C MET A 417 3.03 -32.12 15.87
N TYR A 418 3.72 -32.50 14.81
CA TYR A 418 3.21 -33.51 13.87
C TYR A 418 3.03 -34.87 14.54
N GLN A 419 4.00 -35.30 15.37
CA GLN A 419 3.89 -36.56 16.11
C GLN A 419 2.69 -36.52 17.08
N THR A 420 2.53 -35.43 17.80
CA THR A 420 1.40 -35.24 18.72
C THR A 420 0.08 -35.34 17.99
N ASN A 421 -0.09 -34.58 16.88
CA ASN A 421 -1.32 -34.60 16.09
C ASN A 421 -1.57 -35.98 15.43
N MET A 422 -0.54 -36.67 14.96
CA MET A 422 -0.70 -38.00 14.38
C MET A 422 -1.09 -39.07 15.41
N ASN A 423 -0.62 -38.90 16.65
CA ASN A 423 -0.87 -39.86 17.72
C ASN A 423 -2.11 -39.51 18.57
N PHE A 424 -2.59 -38.27 18.40
CA PHE A 424 -3.79 -37.82 19.11
C PHE A 424 -5.02 -38.62 18.64
N ARG A 425 -5.81 -39.10 19.58
CA ARG A 425 -7.06 -39.80 19.32
C ARG A 425 -8.15 -39.14 20.11
N ASN A 426 -9.21 -38.77 19.43
CA ASN A 426 -10.41 -38.22 20.05
C ASN A 426 -11.46 -39.32 20.13
N ALA A 427 -11.93 -39.62 21.34
CA ALA A 427 -12.93 -40.64 21.59
C ALA A 427 -14.27 -40.36 20.87
N GLU A 428 -14.61 -39.08 20.66
CA GLU A 428 -15.78 -38.67 19.88
C GLU A 428 -15.62 -38.97 18.40
N ASP A 429 -14.47 -38.69 17.84
CA ASP A 429 -14.18 -38.98 16.44
C ASP A 429 -14.07 -40.49 16.18
N GLU A 430 -13.50 -41.24 17.10
CA GLU A 430 -13.49 -42.72 17.04
C GLU A 430 -14.90 -43.31 17.08
N ALA A 431 -15.80 -42.70 17.87
CA ALA A 431 -17.20 -43.13 17.92
C ALA A 431 -17.97 -42.84 16.61
N ILE A 432 -17.62 -41.77 15.92
CA ILE A 432 -18.30 -41.34 14.68
C ILE A 432 -17.69 -42.03 13.43
N TYR A 433 -16.37 -42.10 13.36
CA TYR A 433 -15.64 -42.50 12.16
C TYR A 433 -14.94 -43.87 12.25
N GLY A 434 -14.99 -44.52 13.44
CA GLY A 434 -14.42 -45.83 13.68
C GLY A 434 -13.03 -45.81 14.34
N PRO A 435 -12.55 -46.98 14.80
CA PRO A 435 -11.30 -47.09 15.54
C PRO A 435 -10.10 -46.55 14.76
N GLY A 436 -9.32 -45.65 15.40
CA GLY A 436 -8.14 -45.03 14.81
C GLY A 436 -8.45 -43.76 14.03
N ALA A 437 -9.66 -43.25 14.05
CA ALA A 437 -9.98 -41.93 13.52
C ALA A 437 -9.13 -40.86 14.23
N ARG A 438 -8.62 -39.94 13.44
CA ARG A 438 -7.75 -38.82 13.89
C ARG A 438 -8.43 -37.51 13.51
N SER A 439 -8.41 -36.59 14.43
CA SER A 439 -8.90 -35.22 14.17
C SER A 439 -7.90 -34.37 13.38
#